data_fad2882a006b214cfa41cd95ef439c10
#
_entry.id   fad2882a006b214cfa41cd95ef439c10
#
_cell.length_a   1.000
_cell.length_b   1.000
_cell.length_c   1.000
_cell.angle_alpha   90.00
_cell.angle_beta   90.00
_cell.angle_gamma   90.00
#
_symmetry.space_group_name_H-M   'P 1'
#
loop_
_entity.id
_entity.type
_entity.pdbx_description
1 polymer ?
#
loop_
_entity_poly.entity_id
_entity_poly.type
_entity_poly.pdbx_seq_one_letter_code
_entity_poly.pdbx_strand_id
1 'polypeptide(L)'
;MILSGAKVFAQQDMSKYGPNAEECVKYLSYYDEYYKQKNYDDATPNWRQAYKLCPPTCSQNLLIKGSDLISRLIAKNSKNTIMVEGLVDTLLTLQDQRAQYYPKYAATALNNKATYAAKYIKNDPKRVYDIYESVIDALGNKTKASVLFNDFKAAVDLYGEGGLGTEDVLNNYQRNLAMLDAIEPSSEVEKNQISDFRHDIENLFISSKVASCEDLLSLFGPRYEANPNDLELATNIVRMLSLAEDCNDNELFLNAVTTMYTLDPSADAAYYLYKLHSARGNVATAIQYMQEAIAKDESDVKTDAAYLYELAVYSFKNGRSASAFEAASKVPSMDESLAGKAYLLIGTIWGSTSCGGDEIARRAPYWVACDYMNRAKAADSSLTEEANRYIGQYSRYFPEAGEAFMYGVSSGQSYTVSCGGMRATTTVRTVK
;
A
#
# COMPACT_ATOMS: atom_id res chain seq x y z
N MET A 1 -0.50 -30.69 -77.65
CA MET A 1 -1.30 -30.67 -76.43
C MET A 1 -0.66 -29.69 -75.47
N ILE A 2 -1.18 -28.49 -75.38
CA ILE A 2 -0.70 -27.43 -74.42
C ILE A 2 -1.68 -27.45 -73.25
N LEU A 3 -1.24 -27.97 -72.15
CA LEU A 3 -2.00 -27.90 -70.89
C LEU A 3 -1.85 -26.51 -70.30
N SER A 4 -2.87 -25.71 -70.45
CA SER A 4 -3.05 -24.42 -69.82
C SER A 4 -3.38 -24.65 -68.33
N GLY A 5 -2.40 -24.48 -67.42
CA GLY A 5 -2.61 -24.49 -66.00
C GLY A 5 -3.26 -23.18 -65.52
N ALA A 6 -4.57 -23.19 -65.35
CA ALA A 6 -5.30 -22.12 -64.69
C ALA A 6 -4.90 -22.12 -63.18
N LYS A 7 -4.14 -21.11 -62.76
CA LYS A 7 -3.95 -20.82 -61.36
C LYS A 7 -5.31 -20.35 -60.80
N VAL A 8 -5.99 -21.24 -60.07
CA VAL A 8 -7.14 -20.88 -59.23
C VAL A 8 -6.59 -19.99 -58.11
N PHE A 9 -6.72 -18.68 -58.26
CA PHE A 9 -6.58 -17.76 -57.13
C PHE A 9 -7.74 -18.08 -56.19
N ALA A 10 -7.42 -18.60 -54.98
CA ALA A 10 -8.40 -18.75 -53.94
C ALA A 10 -9.06 -17.38 -53.70
N GLN A 11 -10.33 -17.28 -54.00
CA GLN A 11 -11.13 -16.08 -53.78
C GLN A 11 -11.13 -15.85 -52.27
N GLN A 12 -10.41 -14.81 -51.81
CA GLN A 12 -10.28 -14.48 -50.38
C GLN A 12 -11.68 -14.15 -49.89
N ASP A 13 -12.14 -14.84 -48.84
CA ASP A 13 -13.44 -14.57 -48.25
C ASP A 13 -13.47 -13.13 -47.72
N MET A 14 -14.18 -12.27 -48.43
CA MET A 14 -14.30 -10.85 -48.15
C MET A 14 -15.45 -10.55 -47.16
N SER A 15 -16.24 -11.54 -46.78
CA SER A 15 -17.44 -11.37 -45.95
C SER A 15 -17.14 -10.71 -44.58
N LYS A 16 -15.99 -11.02 -44.00
CA LYS A 16 -15.56 -10.44 -42.71
C LYS A 16 -15.30 -8.94 -42.74
N TYR A 17 -15.14 -8.36 -43.94
CA TYR A 17 -14.88 -6.92 -44.12
C TYR A 17 -16.15 -6.09 -44.32
N GLY A 18 -17.33 -6.74 -44.31
CA GLY A 18 -18.63 -6.09 -44.40
C GLY A 18 -19.02 -5.64 -45.82
N PRO A 19 -20.05 -4.79 -45.95
CA PRO A 19 -20.61 -4.41 -47.21
C PRO A 19 -19.66 -3.57 -48.08
N ASN A 20 -18.70 -2.85 -47.48
CA ASN A 20 -17.71 -2.02 -48.16
C ASN A 20 -16.33 -2.69 -48.16
N ALA A 21 -16.29 -4.01 -48.42
CA ALA A 21 -15.11 -4.85 -48.21
C ALA A 21 -13.84 -4.36 -48.93
N GLU A 22 -13.95 -3.92 -50.17
CA GLU A 22 -12.81 -3.44 -50.98
C GLU A 22 -12.20 -2.17 -50.37
N GLU A 23 -13.03 -1.19 -50.01
CA GLU A 23 -12.59 0.05 -49.35
C GLU A 23 -12.06 -0.21 -47.93
N CYS A 24 -12.73 -1.10 -47.20
CA CYS A 24 -12.26 -1.54 -45.89
C CYS A 24 -10.84 -2.09 -45.97
N VAL A 25 -10.58 -3.08 -46.81
CA VAL A 25 -9.25 -3.69 -47.01
C VAL A 25 -8.22 -2.65 -47.45
N LYS A 26 -8.59 -1.76 -48.39
CA LYS A 26 -7.72 -0.66 -48.82
C LYS A 26 -7.25 0.20 -47.67
N TYR A 27 -8.17 0.72 -46.85
CA TYR A 27 -7.81 1.60 -45.74
C TYR A 27 -7.14 0.85 -44.58
N LEU A 28 -7.47 -0.42 -44.33
CA LEU A 28 -6.75 -1.29 -43.40
C LEU A 28 -5.27 -1.41 -43.83
N SER A 29 -5.01 -1.62 -45.12
CA SER A 29 -3.65 -1.75 -45.65
C SER A 29 -2.88 -0.42 -45.55
N TYR A 30 -3.51 0.70 -45.90
CA TYR A 30 -2.87 2.02 -45.89
C TYR A 30 -2.47 2.44 -44.47
N TYR A 31 -3.39 2.39 -43.49
CA TYR A 31 -3.02 2.79 -42.16
C TYR A 31 -1.99 1.86 -41.53
N ASP A 32 -2.06 0.55 -41.82
CA ASP A 32 -1.12 -0.44 -41.30
C ASP A 32 0.30 -0.21 -41.81
N GLU A 33 0.44 0.12 -43.09
CA GLU A 33 1.72 0.44 -43.70
C GLU A 33 2.32 1.72 -43.14
N TYR A 34 1.57 2.81 -43.09
CA TYR A 34 2.03 4.05 -42.46
C TYR A 34 2.35 3.86 -40.98
N TYR A 35 1.56 3.06 -40.26
CA TYR A 35 1.80 2.78 -38.83
C TYR A 35 3.12 2.03 -38.62
N LYS A 36 3.44 1.02 -39.45
CA LYS A 36 4.71 0.28 -39.43
C LYS A 36 5.90 1.19 -39.69
N GLN A 37 5.73 2.15 -40.63
CA GLN A 37 6.74 3.17 -40.93
C GLN A 37 6.84 4.26 -39.82
N LYS A 38 6.04 4.19 -38.74
CA LYS A 38 5.92 5.21 -37.71
C LYS A 38 5.45 6.58 -38.23
N ASN A 39 4.88 6.63 -39.41
CA ASN A 39 4.25 7.82 -39.97
C ASN A 39 2.79 7.92 -39.49
N TYR A 40 2.64 8.38 -38.23
CA TYR A 40 1.35 8.40 -37.55
C TYR A 40 0.42 9.49 -38.10
N ASP A 41 0.95 10.56 -38.66
CA ASP A 41 0.17 11.65 -39.25
C ASP A 41 -0.61 11.16 -40.50
N ASP A 42 -0.01 10.34 -41.36
CA ASP A 42 -0.69 9.70 -42.47
C ASP A 42 -1.47 8.44 -42.07
N ALA A 43 -1.02 7.71 -41.06
CA ALA A 43 -1.73 6.55 -40.55
C ALA A 43 -3.12 6.93 -40.01
N THR A 44 -3.24 8.03 -39.28
CA THR A 44 -4.45 8.42 -38.56
C THR A 44 -5.66 8.68 -39.44
N PRO A 45 -5.60 9.48 -40.56
CA PRO A 45 -6.76 9.68 -41.43
C PRO A 45 -7.17 8.38 -42.11
N ASN A 46 -6.22 7.53 -42.55
CA ASN A 46 -6.53 6.23 -43.14
C ASN A 46 -7.16 5.27 -42.11
N TRP A 47 -6.68 5.27 -40.86
CA TRP A 47 -7.29 4.51 -39.78
C TRP A 47 -8.75 4.96 -39.54
N ARG A 48 -9.03 6.26 -39.54
CA ARG A 48 -10.41 6.78 -39.35
C ARG A 48 -11.36 6.28 -40.45
N GLN A 49 -10.88 6.20 -41.69
CA GLN A 49 -11.69 5.63 -42.78
C GLN A 49 -11.91 4.13 -42.56
N ALA A 50 -10.86 3.38 -42.23
CA ALA A 50 -10.99 1.96 -41.91
C ALA A 50 -11.97 1.75 -40.72
N TYR A 51 -11.86 2.52 -39.65
CA TYR A 51 -12.73 2.42 -38.47
C TYR A 51 -14.20 2.70 -38.79
N LYS A 52 -14.46 3.60 -39.73
CA LYS A 52 -15.83 3.93 -40.21
C LYS A 52 -16.43 2.85 -41.11
N LEU A 53 -15.60 2.23 -41.98
CA LEU A 53 -16.07 1.35 -43.06
C LEU A 53 -16.05 -0.12 -42.71
N CYS A 54 -15.10 -0.52 -41.86
CA CYS A 54 -14.89 -1.92 -41.51
C CYS A 54 -15.70 -2.36 -40.29
N PRO A 55 -16.24 -3.58 -40.24
CA PRO A 55 -16.78 -4.15 -39.01
C PRO A 55 -15.69 -4.25 -37.92
N PRO A 56 -16.01 -4.00 -36.67
CA PRO A 56 -15.05 -4.12 -35.57
C PRO A 56 -14.41 -5.51 -35.44
N THR A 57 -15.10 -6.52 -35.93
CA THR A 57 -14.65 -7.94 -35.95
C THR A 57 -13.64 -8.26 -37.06
N CYS A 58 -13.42 -7.37 -38.01
CA CYS A 58 -12.54 -7.65 -39.17
C CYS A 58 -11.06 -7.80 -38.75
N SER A 59 -10.62 -7.03 -37.77
CA SER A 59 -9.25 -7.03 -37.27
C SER A 59 -9.13 -6.42 -35.87
N GLN A 60 -8.62 -7.19 -34.91
CA GLN A 60 -8.32 -6.65 -33.58
C GLN A 60 -7.31 -5.49 -33.62
N ASN A 61 -6.38 -5.52 -34.59
CA ASN A 61 -5.39 -4.45 -34.75
C ASN A 61 -6.03 -3.09 -35.08
N LEU A 62 -7.21 -3.08 -35.73
CA LEU A 62 -7.96 -1.85 -35.97
C LEU A 62 -8.24 -1.11 -34.66
N LEU A 63 -8.59 -1.84 -33.57
CA LEU A 63 -8.91 -1.30 -32.26
C LEU A 63 -7.63 -1.00 -31.46
N ILE A 64 -6.62 -1.88 -31.50
CA ILE A 64 -5.36 -1.73 -30.73
C ILE A 64 -4.55 -0.55 -31.27
N LYS A 65 -4.27 -0.54 -32.59
CA LYS A 65 -3.49 0.54 -33.22
C LYS A 65 -4.27 1.85 -33.22
N GLY A 66 -5.59 1.78 -33.32
CA GLY A 66 -6.47 2.93 -33.15
C GLY A 66 -6.29 3.58 -31.78
N SER A 67 -6.24 2.80 -30.73
CA SER A 67 -6.01 3.33 -29.38
C SER A 67 -4.65 4.03 -29.24
N ASP A 68 -3.58 3.52 -29.86
CA ASP A 68 -2.28 4.21 -29.87
C ASP A 68 -2.34 5.51 -30.70
N LEU A 69 -2.95 5.48 -31.89
CA LEU A 69 -3.10 6.68 -32.74
C LEU A 69 -3.91 7.78 -32.03
N ILE A 70 -5.02 7.43 -31.40
CA ILE A 70 -5.84 8.38 -30.63
C ILE A 70 -5.07 8.92 -29.42
N SER A 71 -4.33 8.08 -28.69
CA SER A 71 -3.50 8.53 -27.57
C SER A 71 -2.44 9.55 -28.01
N ARG A 72 -1.84 9.37 -29.19
CA ARG A 72 -0.89 10.33 -29.78
C ARG A 72 -1.58 11.64 -30.19
N LEU A 73 -2.80 11.57 -30.73
CA LEU A 73 -3.59 12.76 -31.04
C LEU A 73 -3.95 13.56 -29.77
N ILE A 74 -4.30 12.87 -28.68
CA ILE A 74 -4.55 13.52 -27.39
C ILE A 74 -3.30 14.28 -26.94
N ALA A 75 -2.13 13.63 -26.98
CA ALA A 75 -0.87 14.27 -26.60
C ALA A 75 -0.53 15.50 -27.48
N LYS A 76 -0.73 15.38 -28.81
CA LYS A 76 -0.48 16.46 -29.78
C LYS A 76 -1.42 17.65 -29.59
N ASN A 77 -2.64 17.42 -29.08
CA ASN A 77 -3.70 18.43 -28.95
C ASN A 77 -4.00 18.78 -27.49
N SER A 78 -3.08 18.55 -26.57
CA SER A 78 -3.30 18.67 -25.12
C SER A 78 -3.85 20.04 -24.64
N LYS A 79 -3.68 21.10 -25.43
CA LYS A 79 -4.20 22.45 -25.16
C LYS A 79 -5.65 22.68 -25.64
N ASN A 80 -6.19 21.80 -26.46
CA ASN A 80 -7.56 21.90 -26.96
C ASN A 80 -8.48 20.93 -26.20
N THR A 81 -9.05 21.40 -25.11
CA THR A 81 -9.85 20.59 -24.18
C THR A 81 -11.04 19.92 -24.85
N ILE A 82 -11.79 20.63 -25.71
CA ILE A 82 -12.96 20.09 -26.42
C ILE A 82 -12.55 18.94 -27.36
N MET A 83 -11.47 19.13 -28.10
CA MET A 83 -10.96 18.09 -29.00
C MET A 83 -10.45 16.89 -28.21
N VAL A 84 -9.72 17.10 -27.12
CA VAL A 84 -9.20 16.05 -26.26
C VAL A 84 -10.33 15.23 -25.66
N GLU A 85 -11.40 15.84 -25.20
CA GLU A 85 -12.57 15.16 -24.63
C GLU A 85 -13.21 14.19 -25.65
N GLY A 86 -13.48 14.63 -26.89
CA GLY A 86 -14.00 13.73 -27.94
C GLY A 86 -13.02 12.63 -28.35
N LEU A 87 -11.71 12.87 -28.26
CA LEU A 87 -10.69 11.83 -28.49
C LEU A 87 -10.66 10.82 -27.34
N VAL A 88 -10.84 11.26 -26.11
CA VAL A 88 -10.94 10.37 -24.92
C VAL A 88 -12.18 9.48 -25.06
N ASP A 89 -13.33 10.02 -25.44
CA ASP A 89 -14.55 9.23 -25.72
C ASP A 89 -14.30 8.14 -26.76
N THR A 90 -13.62 8.51 -27.85
CA THR A 90 -13.22 7.54 -28.88
C THR A 90 -12.32 6.45 -28.32
N LEU A 91 -11.33 6.83 -27.51
CA LEU A 91 -10.37 5.91 -26.92
C LEU A 91 -11.04 4.90 -25.99
N LEU A 92 -11.97 5.34 -25.14
CA LEU A 92 -12.76 4.48 -24.26
C LEU A 92 -13.67 3.54 -25.06
N THR A 93 -14.35 4.05 -26.09
CA THR A 93 -15.20 3.26 -26.99
C THR A 93 -14.41 2.15 -27.72
N LEU A 94 -13.16 2.41 -28.11
CA LEU A 94 -12.30 1.38 -28.72
C LEU A 94 -12.02 0.22 -27.75
N GLN A 95 -11.90 0.49 -26.45
CA GLN A 95 -11.73 -0.57 -25.44
C GLN A 95 -13.04 -1.35 -25.24
N ASP A 96 -14.18 -0.69 -25.19
CA ASP A 96 -15.48 -1.36 -25.08
C ASP A 96 -15.73 -2.28 -26.27
N GLN A 97 -15.48 -1.80 -27.49
CA GLN A 97 -15.58 -2.63 -28.69
C GLN A 97 -14.61 -3.81 -28.66
N ARG A 98 -13.36 -3.58 -28.19
CA ARG A 98 -12.39 -4.66 -28.06
C ARG A 98 -12.82 -5.71 -27.06
N ALA A 99 -13.41 -5.32 -25.92
CA ALA A 99 -13.95 -6.25 -24.93
C ALA A 99 -15.13 -7.04 -25.49
N GLN A 100 -16.03 -6.36 -26.21
CA GLN A 100 -17.24 -6.96 -26.79
C GLN A 100 -16.92 -7.95 -27.92
N TYR A 101 -16.11 -7.54 -28.89
CA TYR A 101 -15.88 -8.32 -30.11
C TYR A 101 -14.72 -9.32 -30.00
N TYR A 102 -13.88 -9.18 -28.97
CA TYR A 102 -12.76 -10.07 -28.70
C TYR A 102 -12.73 -10.53 -27.24
N PRO A 103 -13.69 -11.36 -26.80
CA PRO A 103 -13.89 -11.73 -25.39
C PRO A 103 -12.65 -12.29 -24.69
N LYS A 104 -11.78 -13.01 -25.44
CA LYS A 104 -10.49 -13.49 -24.91
C LYS A 104 -9.61 -12.36 -24.35
N TYR A 105 -9.77 -11.15 -24.84
CA TYR A 105 -8.99 -9.97 -24.46
C TYR A 105 -9.81 -8.94 -23.66
N ALA A 106 -11.03 -9.29 -23.23
CA ALA A 106 -11.91 -8.37 -22.53
C ALA A 106 -11.26 -7.80 -21.27
N ALA A 107 -10.62 -8.65 -20.43
CA ALA A 107 -9.94 -8.19 -19.25
C ALA A 107 -8.82 -7.16 -19.56
N THR A 108 -8.01 -7.42 -20.59
CA THR A 108 -6.98 -6.47 -21.02
C THR A 108 -7.60 -5.15 -21.52
N ALA A 109 -8.67 -5.22 -22.30
CA ALA A 109 -9.31 -4.04 -22.85
C ALA A 109 -9.94 -3.17 -21.76
N LEU A 110 -10.72 -3.75 -20.86
CA LEU A 110 -11.40 -3.02 -19.79
C LEU A 110 -10.43 -2.45 -18.74
N ASN A 111 -9.38 -3.19 -18.36
CA ASN A 111 -8.33 -2.61 -17.51
C ASN A 111 -7.60 -1.44 -18.20
N ASN A 112 -7.42 -1.49 -19.54
CA ASN A 112 -6.90 -0.35 -20.29
C ASN A 112 -7.89 0.82 -20.30
N LYS A 113 -9.21 0.55 -20.43
CA LYS A 113 -10.26 1.59 -20.31
C LYS A 113 -10.14 2.36 -19.01
N ALA A 114 -10.04 1.65 -17.87
CA ALA A 114 -9.84 2.25 -16.57
C ALA A 114 -8.54 3.09 -16.50
N THR A 115 -7.43 2.55 -17.05
CA THR A 115 -6.15 3.28 -17.12
C THR A 115 -6.25 4.57 -17.93
N TYR A 116 -6.97 4.55 -19.04
CA TYR A 116 -7.19 5.75 -19.86
C TYR A 116 -8.10 6.77 -19.15
N ALA A 117 -9.13 6.31 -18.45
CA ALA A 117 -9.97 7.18 -17.63
C ALA A 117 -9.13 7.93 -16.58
N ALA A 118 -8.31 7.21 -15.80
CA ALA A 118 -7.39 7.81 -14.82
C ALA A 118 -6.45 8.85 -15.44
N LYS A 119 -5.94 8.55 -16.64
CA LYS A 119 -4.94 9.39 -17.31
C LYS A 119 -5.51 10.67 -17.90
N TYR A 120 -6.70 10.60 -18.48
CA TYR A 120 -7.19 11.66 -19.35
C TYR A 120 -8.40 12.41 -18.83
N ILE A 121 -9.20 11.83 -17.90
CA ILE A 121 -10.34 12.52 -17.29
C ILE A 121 -9.89 13.11 -15.96
N LYS A 122 -9.76 14.44 -15.88
CA LYS A 122 -9.17 15.11 -14.70
C LYS A 122 -10.19 15.83 -13.81
N ASN A 123 -11.27 16.31 -14.40
CA ASN A 123 -12.19 17.24 -13.74
C ASN A 123 -13.64 16.70 -13.73
N ASP A 124 -13.81 15.40 -13.79
CA ASP A 124 -15.13 14.75 -13.73
C ASP A 124 -15.00 13.44 -12.91
N PRO A 125 -14.92 13.55 -11.57
CA PRO A 125 -14.77 12.40 -10.69
C PRO A 125 -15.95 11.42 -10.79
N LYS A 126 -17.17 11.94 -11.04
CA LYS A 126 -18.35 11.09 -11.23
C LYS A 126 -18.21 10.17 -12.44
N ARG A 127 -17.77 10.71 -13.57
CA ARG A 127 -17.54 9.93 -14.79
C ARG A 127 -16.43 8.91 -14.60
N VAL A 128 -15.35 9.29 -13.91
CA VAL A 128 -14.23 8.39 -13.61
C VAL A 128 -14.72 7.24 -12.74
N TYR A 129 -15.44 7.55 -11.67
CA TYR A 129 -16.02 6.56 -10.76
C TYR A 129 -16.94 5.59 -11.50
N ASP A 130 -17.90 6.09 -12.31
CA ASP A 130 -18.82 5.25 -13.09
C ASP A 130 -18.10 4.30 -14.06
N ILE A 131 -16.99 4.76 -14.66
CA ILE A 131 -16.15 3.92 -15.53
C ILE A 131 -15.49 2.80 -14.72
N TYR A 132 -14.93 3.09 -13.54
CA TYR A 132 -14.32 2.08 -12.69
C TYR A 132 -15.34 1.05 -12.21
N GLU A 133 -16.50 1.49 -11.70
CA GLU A 133 -17.58 0.60 -11.30
C GLU A 133 -17.97 -0.34 -12.45
N SER A 134 -18.19 0.20 -13.64
CA SER A 134 -18.54 -0.62 -14.82
C SER A 134 -17.46 -1.65 -15.20
N VAL A 135 -16.18 -1.30 -15.02
CA VAL A 135 -15.05 -2.19 -15.30
C VAL A 135 -14.95 -3.29 -14.24
N ILE A 136 -15.11 -2.93 -12.97
CA ILE A 136 -15.05 -3.85 -11.84
C ILE A 136 -16.20 -4.86 -11.93
N ASP A 137 -17.41 -4.41 -12.19
CA ASP A 137 -18.59 -5.27 -12.38
C ASP A 137 -18.40 -6.27 -13.52
N ALA A 138 -17.81 -5.82 -14.63
CA ALA A 138 -17.58 -6.69 -15.79
C ALA A 138 -16.44 -7.70 -15.62
N LEU A 139 -15.43 -7.38 -14.80
CA LEU A 139 -14.21 -8.18 -14.67
C LEU A 139 -14.17 -9.04 -13.42
N GLY A 140 -14.82 -8.62 -12.33
CA GLY A 140 -14.70 -9.27 -11.02
C GLY A 140 -13.22 -9.45 -10.64
N ASN A 141 -12.83 -10.65 -10.25
CA ASN A 141 -11.46 -10.99 -9.82
C ASN A 141 -10.37 -10.84 -10.92
N LYS A 142 -10.73 -10.45 -12.15
CA LYS A 142 -9.75 -10.11 -13.21
C LYS A 142 -9.42 -8.62 -13.24
N THR A 143 -9.97 -7.84 -12.33
CA THR A 143 -9.66 -6.41 -12.15
C THR A 143 -8.25 -6.27 -11.59
N LYS A 144 -7.47 -5.35 -12.14
CA LYS A 144 -6.12 -5.08 -11.64
C LYS A 144 -6.14 -4.32 -10.33
N ALA A 145 -5.18 -4.58 -9.44
CA ALA A 145 -5.01 -3.90 -8.17
C ALA A 145 -4.97 -2.35 -8.31
N SER A 146 -4.28 -1.84 -9.34
CA SER A 146 -4.26 -0.40 -9.62
C SER A 146 -5.61 0.20 -10.00
N VAL A 147 -6.53 -0.59 -10.57
CA VAL A 147 -7.90 -0.13 -10.89
C VAL A 147 -8.71 -0.04 -9.60
N LEU A 148 -8.59 -1.01 -8.69
CA LEU A 148 -9.26 -1.03 -7.39
C LEU A 148 -8.84 0.16 -6.54
N PHE A 149 -7.54 0.47 -6.48
CA PHE A 149 -7.04 1.67 -5.79
C PHE A 149 -7.62 2.96 -6.38
N ASN A 150 -7.58 3.10 -7.72
CA ASN A 150 -8.08 4.31 -8.37
C ASN A 150 -9.60 4.46 -8.25
N ASP A 151 -10.34 3.35 -8.20
CA ASP A 151 -11.77 3.32 -7.93
C ASP A 151 -12.07 3.87 -6.52
N PHE A 152 -11.38 3.34 -5.51
CA PHE A 152 -11.54 3.85 -4.15
C PHE A 152 -11.17 5.34 -4.04
N LYS A 153 -10.09 5.75 -4.73
CA LYS A 153 -9.69 7.16 -4.79
C LYS A 153 -10.80 8.02 -5.41
N ALA A 154 -11.40 7.58 -6.50
CA ALA A 154 -12.51 8.29 -7.14
C ALA A 154 -13.76 8.34 -6.24
N ALA A 155 -14.03 7.28 -5.47
CA ALA A 155 -15.11 7.27 -4.48
C ALA A 155 -14.89 8.32 -3.37
N VAL A 156 -13.66 8.42 -2.84
CA VAL A 156 -13.29 9.43 -1.84
C VAL A 156 -13.36 10.86 -2.40
N ASP A 157 -12.85 11.08 -3.61
CA ASP A 157 -12.90 12.37 -4.27
C ASP A 157 -14.37 12.79 -4.48
N LEU A 158 -15.23 11.88 -4.93
CA LEU A 158 -16.65 12.12 -5.16
C LEU A 158 -17.43 12.33 -3.85
N TYR A 159 -17.05 11.65 -2.76
CA TYR A 159 -17.58 11.90 -1.43
C TYR A 159 -17.27 13.35 -0.98
N GLY A 160 -16.04 13.80 -1.18
CA GLY A 160 -15.63 15.18 -0.88
C GLY A 160 -16.44 16.25 -1.64
N GLU A 161 -16.98 15.91 -2.81
CA GLU A 161 -17.89 16.75 -3.62
C GLU A 161 -19.38 16.57 -3.25
N GLY A 162 -19.70 15.68 -2.31
CA GLY A 162 -21.08 15.38 -1.89
C GLY A 162 -21.85 14.48 -2.86
N GLY A 163 -21.16 13.80 -3.77
CA GLY A 163 -21.74 12.89 -4.76
C GLY A 163 -21.96 11.46 -4.26
N LEU A 164 -21.31 11.07 -3.14
CA LEU A 164 -21.51 9.78 -2.45
C LEU A 164 -21.75 10.02 -0.97
N GLY A 165 -22.44 9.08 -0.31
CA GLY A 165 -22.58 9.03 1.15
C GLY A 165 -21.45 8.22 1.80
N THR A 166 -21.33 8.34 3.13
CA THR A 166 -20.36 7.58 3.94
C THR A 166 -20.51 6.07 3.70
N GLU A 167 -21.74 5.55 3.67
CA GLU A 167 -22.01 4.12 3.46
C GLU A 167 -21.52 3.63 2.09
N ASP A 168 -21.68 4.44 1.05
CA ASP A 168 -21.23 4.09 -0.31
C ASP A 168 -19.71 3.94 -0.35
N VAL A 169 -18.98 4.87 0.29
CA VAL A 169 -17.51 4.82 0.35
C VAL A 169 -17.01 3.65 1.20
N LEU A 170 -17.69 3.35 2.30
CA LEU A 170 -17.36 2.19 3.14
C LEU A 170 -17.57 0.87 2.40
N ASN A 171 -18.68 0.73 1.67
CA ASN A 171 -18.95 -0.45 0.86
C ASN A 171 -17.92 -0.60 -0.28
N ASN A 172 -17.54 0.50 -0.92
CA ASN A 172 -16.50 0.53 -1.94
C ASN A 172 -15.14 0.11 -1.37
N TYR A 173 -14.75 0.64 -0.19
CA TYR A 173 -13.54 0.26 0.53
C TYR A 173 -13.48 -1.25 0.80
N GLN A 174 -14.53 -1.81 1.41
CA GLN A 174 -14.61 -3.23 1.77
C GLN A 174 -14.52 -4.12 0.53
N ARG A 175 -15.30 -3.79 -0.51
CA ARG A 175 -15.29 -4.52 -1.77
C ARG A 175 -13.89 -4.54 -2.40
N ASN A 176 -13.24 -3.38 -2.50
CA ASN A 176 -11.94 -3.28 -3.15
C ASN A 176 -10.84 -4.03 -2.39
N LEU A 177 -10.86 -4.01 -1.06
CA LEU A 177 -9.93 -4.82 -0.26
C LEU A 177 -10.19 -6.33 -0.43
N ALA A 178 -11.45 -6.77 -0.35
CA ALA A 178 -11.78 -8.18 -0.56
C ALA A 178 -11.35 -8.67 -1.97
N MET A 179 -11.50 -7.81 -2.98
CA MET A 179 -11.05 -8.13 -4.34
C MET A 179 -9.52 -8.16 -4.46
N LEU A 180 -8.79 -7.26 -3.76
CA LEU A 180 -7.32 -7.31 -3.70
C LEU A 180 -6.84 -8.61 -3.06
N ASP A 181 -7.48 -9.04 -1.98
CA ASP A 181 -7.16 -10.29 -1.28
C ASP A 181 -7.38 -11.53 -2.15
N ALA A 182 -8.33 -11.46 -3.08
CA ALA A 182 -8.65 -12.54 -4.02
C ALA A 182 -7.72 -12.60 -5.25
N ILE A 183 -6.81 -11.64 -5.42
CA ILE A 183 -5.84 -11.65 -6.54
C ILE A 183 -4.72 -12.64 -6.21
N GLU A 184 -4.58 -13.69 -7.01
CA GLU A 184 -3.43 -14.59 -6.95
C GLU A 184 -2.24 -13.97 -7.71
N PRO A 185 -1.16 -13.55 -7.01
CA PRO A 185 -0.02 -12.92 -7.68
C PRO A 185 0.76 -13.93 -8.52
N SER A 186 1.10 -13.55 -9.75
CA SER A 186 1.89 -14.36 -10.67
C SER A 186 3.41 -14.25 -10.44
N SER A 187 3.83 -13.31 -9.60
CA SER A 187 5.24 -13.03 -9.29
C SER A 187 5.38 -12.29 -7.96
N GLU A 188 6.58 -12.33 -7.33
CA GLU A 188 6.88 -11.53 -6.13
C GLU A 188 6.75 -10.02 -6.39
N VAL A 189 7.04 -9.55 -7.60
CA VAL A 189 6.84 -8.13 -7.97
C VAL A 189 5.36 -7.77 -7.91
N GLU A 190 4.49 -8.61 -8.44
CA GLU A 190 3.03 -8.39 -8.39
C GLU A 190 2.50 -8.48 -6.96
N LYS A 191 2.98 -9.43 -6.16
CA LYS A 191 2.64 -9.53 -4.73
C LYS A 191 2.97 -8.25 -3.97
N ASN A 192 4.17 -7.71 -4.17
CA ASN A 192 4.56 -6.44 -3.54
C ASN A 192 3.67 -5.28 -4.02
N GLN A 193 3.35 -5.21 -5.32
CA GLN A 193 2.44 -4.18 -5.84
C GLN A 193 1.03 -4.26 -5.25
N ILE A 194 0.49 -5.46 -5.07
CA ILE A 194 -0.82 -5.67 -4.41
C ILE A 194 -0.76 -5.17 -2.96
N SER A 195 0.31 -5.50 -2.23
CA SER A 195 0.54 -5.03 -0.87
C SER A 195 0.64 -3.50 -0.81
N ASP A 196 1.38 -2.88 -1.74
CA ASP A 196 1.50 -1.42 -1.82
C ASP A 196 0.13 -0.76 -2.05
N PHE A 197 -0.68 -1.27 -3.00
CA PHE A 197 -2.02 -0.74 -3.24
C PHE A 197 -2.98 -0.93 -2.06
N ARG A 198 -2.84 -2.03 -1.32
CA ARG A 198 -3.60 -2.22 -0.08
C ARG A 198 -3.27 -1.11 0.93
N HIS A 199 -1.98 -0.87 1.20
CA HIS A 199 -1.54 0.20 2.09
C HIS A 199 -2.01 1.58 1.62
N ASP A 200 -1.97 1.83 0.31
CA ASP A 200 -2.44 3.10 -0.26
C ASP A 200 -3.95 3.30 -0.04
N ILE A 201 -4.77 2.25 -0.21
CA ILE A 201 -6.22 2.29 0.08
C ILE A 201 -6.46 2.56 1.57
N GLU A 202 -5.77 1.84 2.46
CA GLU A 202 -5.91 2.00 3.91
C GLU A 202 -5.48 3.40 4.37
N ASN A 203 -4.35 3.91 3.87
CA ASN A 203 -3.88 5.27 4.17
C ASN A 203 -4.84 6.34 3.64
N LEU A 204 -5.40 6.13 2.45
CA LEU A 204 -6.38 7.06 1.88
C LEU A 204 -7.67 7.06 2.71
N PHE A 205 -8.15 5.89 3.17
CA PHE A 205 -9.29 5.79 4.05
C PHE A 205 -9.09 6.59 5.34
N ILE A 206 -7.95 6.38 6.02
CA ILE A 206 -7.60 7.09 7.25
C ILE A 206 -7.54 8.61 7.02
N SER A 207 -6.84 9.03 5.97
CA SER A 207 -6.61 10.46 5.69
C SER A 207 -7.87 11.19 5.21
N SER A 208 -8.79 10.50 4.58
CA SER A 208 -10.04 11.07 4.04
C SER A 208 -11.06 11.42 5.12
N LYS A 209 -10.95 10.81 6.32
CA LYS A 209 -11.92 10.96 7.42
C LYS A 209 -13.37 10.76 6.99
N VAL A 210 -13.60 9.85 6.07
CA VAL A 210 -14.93 9.55 5.50
C VAL A 210 -15.91 9.07 6.57
N ALA A 211 -15.41 8.33 7.57
CA ALA A 211 -16.26 7.79 8.64
C ALA A 211 -15.66 8.13 10.02
N SER A 212 -16.51 8.68 10.89
CA SER A 212 -16.22 8.78 12.31
C SER A 212 -16.39 7.43 13.00
N CYS A 213 -15.89 7.29 14.23
CA CYS A 213 -16.15 6.12 15.05
C CYS A 213 -17.64 5.87 15.22
N GLU A 214 -18.44 6.91 15.45
CA GLU A 214 -19.90 6.83 15.63
C GLU A 214 -20.59 6.29 14.36
N ASP A 215 -20.17 6.74 13.17
CA ASP A 215 -20.71 6.24 11.90
C ASP A 215 -20.42 4.74 11.73
N LEU A 216 -19.20 4.31 12.06
CA LEU A 216 -18.81 2.89 11.99
C LEU A 216 -19.58 2.03 12.98
N LEU A 217 -19.75 2.49 14.22
CA LEU A 217 -20.52 1.78 15.24
C LEU A 217 -21.99 1.65 14.84
N SER A 218 -22.58 2.71 14.30
CA SER A 218 -23.97 2.72 13.83
C SER A 218 -24.17 1.78 12.63
N LEU A 219 -23.20 1.70 11.73
CA LEU A 219 -23.27 0.84 10.54
C LEU A 219 -23.07 -0.64 10.89
N PHE A 220 -22.05 -0.95 11.70
CA PHE A 220 -21.65 -2.33 11.94
C PHE A 220 -22.34 -2.99 13.13
N GLY A 221 -22.78 -2.23 14.13
CA GLY A 221 -23.45 -2.77 15.33
C GLY A 221 -24.61 -3.69 14.98
N PRO A 222 -25.64 -3.24 14.25
CA PRO A 222 -26.78 -4.08 13.86
C PRO A 222 -26.39 -5.28 12.99
N ARG A 223 -25.36 -5.13 12.13
CA ARG A 223 -24.88 -6.21 11.26
C ARG A 223 -24.23 -7.32 12.09
N TYR A 224 -23.41 -6.94 13.09
CA TYR A 224 -22.76 -7.88 13.99
C TYR A 224 -23.78 -8.60 14.90
N GLU A 225 -24.76 -7.88 15.46
CA GLU A 225 -25.82 -8.47 16.27
C GLU A 225 -26.63 -9.53 15.51
N ALA A 226 -26.85 -9.31 14.22
CA ALA A 226 -27.54 -10.28 13.36
C ALA A 226 -26.69 -11.53 13.05
N ASN A 227 -25.36 -11.42 13.01
CA ASN A 227 -24.43 -12.48 12.63
C ASN A 227 -23.15 -12.49 13.50
N PRO A 228 -23.24 -12.75 14.82
CA PRO A 228 -22.12 -12.58 15.75
C PRO A 228 -20.98 -13.61 15.59
N ASN A 229 -21.20 -14.69 14.84
CA ASN A 229 -20.21 -15.74 14.57
C ASN A 229 -19.72 -15.74 13.12
N ASP A 230 -19.87 -14.63 12.42
CA ASP A 230 -19.35 -14.47 11.07
C ASP A 230 -17.90 -13.92 11.14
N LEU A 231 -16.93 -14.77 10.78
CA LEU A 231 -15.51 -14.43 10.83
C LEU A 231 -15.15 -13.27 9.88
N GLU A 232 -15.72 -13.27 8.66
CA GLU A 232 -15.45 -12.24 7.67
C GLU A 232 -15.97 -10.88 8.15
N LEU A 233 -17.21 -10.84 8.65
CA LEU A 233 -17.80 -9.64 9.23
C LEU A 233 -17.01 -9.15 10.44
N ALA A 234 -16.65 -10.04 11.38
CA ALA A 234 -15.86 -9.70 12.56
C ALA A 234 -14.50 -9.12 12.18
N THR A 235 -13.80 -9.74 11.23
CA THR A 235 -12.51 -9.26 10.71
C THR A 235 -12.63 -7.87 10.08
N ASN A 236 -13.67 -7.64 9.28
CA ASN A 236 -13.93 -6.34 8.67
C ASN A 236 -14.22 -5.26 9.72
N ILE A 237 -15.05 -5.57 10.72
CA ILE A 237 -15.35 -4.65 11.82
C ILE A 237 -14.07 -4.26 12.57
N VAL A 238 -13.27 -5.23 12.98
CA VAL A 238 -12.02 -5.00 13.72
C VAL A 238 -11.08 -4.12 12.90
N ARG A 239 -10.92 -4.41 11.61
CA ARG A 239 -10.08 -3.62 10.71
C ARG A 239 -10.57 -2.17 10.61
N MET A 240 -11.87 -1.97 10.35
CA MET A 240 -12.43 -0.63 10.19
C MET A 240 -12.36 0.21 11.46
N LEU A 241 -12.71 -0.37 12.61
CA LEU A 241 -12.63 0.33 13.89
C LEU A 241 -11.19 0.63 14.32
N SER A 242 -10.21 -0.23 13.93
CA SER A 242 -8.78 0.00 14.20
C SER A 242 -8.19 1.17 13.42
N LEU A 243 -8.76 1.49 12.26
CA LEU A 243 -8.30 2.59 11.39
C LEU A 243 -8.89 3.94 11.81
N ALA A 244 -10.03 3.93 12.50
CA ALA A 244 -10.65 5.16 13.00
C ALA A 244 -10.00 5.62 14.30
N GLU A 245 -9.82 6.93 14.44
CA GLU A 245 -9.22 7.54 15.62
C GLU A 245 -10.06 7.24 16.87
N ASP A 246 -9.41 6.78 17.94
CA ASP A 246 -10.01 6.43 19.25
C ASP A 246 -11.20 5.44 19.18
N CYS A 247 -11.26 4.59 18.15
CA CYS A 247 -12.38 3.67 17.93
C CYS A 247 -12.08 2.20 18.29
N ASN A 248 -11.03 1.92 19.00
CA ASN A 248 -10.62 0.56 19.38
C ASN A 248 -10.86 0.20 20.85
N ASP A 249 -11.59 1.06 21.60
CA ASP A 249 -12.00 0.80 23.00
C ASP A 249 -13.52 0.92 23.13
N ASN A 250 -14.26 0.10 22.39
CA ASN A 250 -15.70 -0.02 22.51
C ASN A 250 -16.15 -1.47 22.55
N GLU A 251 -17.42 -1.69 22.85
CA GLU A 251 -17.98 -3.05 23.02
C GLU A 251 -18.04 -3.83 21.71
N LEU A 252 -18.37 -3.18 20.60
CA LEU A 252 -18.37 -3.81 19.28
C LEU A 252 -16.97 -4.30 18.89
N PHE A 253 -15.93 -3.50 19.10
CA PHE A 253 -14.57 -3.91 18.86
C PHE A 253 -14.16 -5.11 19.71
N LEU A 254 -14.46 -5.08 21.03
CA LEU A 254 -14.20 -6.20 21.93
C LEU A 254 -14.85 -7.49 21.43
N ASN A 255 -16.13 -7.41 21.10
CA ASN A 255 -16.91 -8.57 20.68
C ASN A 255 -16.39 -9.12 19.34
N ALA A 256 -16.16 -8.24 18.37
CA ALA A 256 -15.67 -8.63 17.05
C ALA A 256 -14.27 -9.24 17.11
N VAL A 257 -13.32 -8.64 17.84
CA VAL A 257 -11.97 -9.21 17.97
C VAL A 257 -11.95 -10.52 18.75
N THR A 258 -12.85 -10.67 19.73
CA THR A 258 -13.02 -11.94 20.47
C THR A 258 -13.56 -13.04 19.56
N THR A 259 -14.55 -12.72 18.72
CA THR A 259 -15.06 -13.64 17.69
C THR A 259 -13.96 -14.02 16.71
N MET A 260 -13.24 -13.04 16.18
CA MET A 260 -12.11 -13.26 15.27
C MET A 260 -11.07 -14.21 15.88
N TYR A 261 -10.62 -13.93 17.09
CA TYR A 261 -9.61 -14.76 17.78
C TYR A 261 -10.14 -16.16 18.15
N THR A 262 -11.43 -16.28 18.44
CA THR A 262 -12.04 -17.58 18.80
C THR A 262 -12.17 -18.49 17.58
N LEU A 263 -12.54 -17.93 16.43
CA LEU A 263 -12.78 -18.68 15.19
C LEU A 263 -11.48 -18.90 14.40
N ASP A 264 -10.58 -17.93 14.42
CA ASP A 264 -9.28 -17.95 13.73
C ASP A 264 -8.22 -17.25 14.59
N PRO A 265 -7.51 -17.98 15.48
CA PRO A 265 -6.48 -17.42 16.35
C PRO A 265 -5.18 -17.09 15.58
N SER A 266 -5.28 -16.21 14.59
CA SER A 266 -4.18 -15.75 13.74
C SER A 266 -3.28 -14.70 14.40
N ALA A 267 -2.16 -14.35 13.75
CA ALA A 267 -1.28 -13.25 14.16
C ALA A 267 -2.03 -11.91 14.19
N ASP A 268 -2.88 -11.67 13.19
CA ASP A 268 -3.73 -10.48 13.10
C ASP A 268 -4.72 -10.39 14.27
N ALA A 269 -5.38 -11.49 14.59
CA ALA A 269 -6.32 -11.53 15.72
C ALA A 269 -5.61 -11.23 17.05
N ALA A 270 -4.42 -11.77 17.28
CA ALA A 270 -3.61 -11.48 18.45
C ALA A 270 -3.15 -10.01 18.47
N TYR A 271 -2.76 -9.44 17.34
CA TYR A 271 -2.40 -8.03 17.23
C TYR A 271 -3.57 -7.11 17.59
N TYR A 272 -4.79 -7.39 17.13
CA TYR A 272 -5.95 -6.59 17.49
C TYR A 272 -6.34 -6.72 18.96
N LEU A 273 -6.14 -7.89 19.59
CA LEU A 273 -6.26 -8.03 21.04
C LEU A 273 -5.21 -7.21 21.79
N TYR A 274 -3.98 -7.13 21.28
CA TYR A 274 -2.98 -6.20 21.80
C TYR A 274 -3.50 -4.75 21.75
N LYS A 275 -4.04 -4.30 20.61
CA LYS A 275 -4.60 -2.95 20.47
C LYS A 275 -5.70 -2.67 21.50
N LEU A 276 -6.65 -3.58 21.64
CA LEU A 276 -7.74 -3.49 22.62
C LEU A 276 -7.20 -3.36 24.06
N HIS A 277 -6.34 -4.29 24.48
CA HIS A 277 -5.79 -4.31 25.83
C HIS A 277 -4.85 -3.13 26.10
N SER A 278 -4.16 -2.65 25.07
CA SER A 278 -3.33 -1.45 25.14
C SER A 278 -4.17 -0.20 25.41
N ALA A 279 -5.29 -0.02 24.68
CA ALA A 279 -6.23 1.09 24.90
C ALA A 279 -6.84 1.07 26.32
N ARG A 280 -7.11 -0.12 26.85
CA ARG A 280 -7.66 -0.32 28.20
C ARG A 280 -6.63 -0.27 29.32
N GLY A 281 -5.35 -0.05 29.03
CA GLY A 281 -4.29 -0.01 30.02
C GLY A 281 -3.94 -1.37 30.66
N ASN A 282 -4.39 -2.48 30.07
CA ASN A 282 -4.09 -3.85 30.52
C ASN A 282 -2.70 -4.28 30.05
N VAL A 283 -1.65 -3.60 30.56
CA VAL A 283 -0.27 -3.66 30.04
C VAL A 283 0.27 -5.07 29.89
N ALA A 284 0.09 -5.94 30.89
CA ALA A 284 0.64 -7.30 30.86
C ALA A 284 0.00 -8.13 29.74
N THR A 285 -1.34 -8.07 29.63
CA THR A 285 -2.12 -8.80 28.63
C THR A 285 -1.83 -8.27 27.23
N ALA A 286 -1.71 -6.96 27.05
CA ALA A 286 -1.32 -6.35 25.77
C ALA A 286 0.05 -6.87 25.31
N ILE A 287 1.07 -6.86 26.17
CA ILE A 287 2.40 -7.37 25.83
C ILE A 287 2.34 -8.86 25.44
N GLN A 288 1.55 -9.66 26.17
CA GLN A 288 1.38 -11.09 25.87
C GLN A 288 0.81 -11.32 24.46
N TYR A 289 -0.26 -10.61 24.10
CA TYR A 289 -0.85 -10.76 22.76
C TYR A 289 0.06 -10.26 21.65
N MET A 290 0.82 -9.18 21.85
CA MET A 290 1.80 -8.75 20.85
C MET A 290 2.93 -9.79 20.67
N GLN A 291 3.41 -10.38 21.78
CA GLN A 291 4.39 -11.47 21.69
C GLN A 291 3.82 -12.70 21.00
N GLU A 292 2.54 -13.00 21.20
CA GLU A 292 1.85 -14.09 20.49
C GLU A 292 1.74 -13.80 18.99
N ALA A 293 1.36 -12.57 18.60
CA ALA A 293 1.30 -12.19 17.20
C ALA A 293 2.63 -12.41 16.48
N ILE A 294 3.74 -11.95 17.10
CA ILE A 294 5.10 -12.13 16.56
C ILE A 294 5.49 -13.61 16.49
N ALA A 295 5.11 -14.42 17.50
CA ALA A 295 5.51 -15.83 17.59
C ALA A 295 4.79 -16.76 16.60
N LYS A 296 3.67 -16.31 15.99
CA LYS A 296 2.91 -17.15 15.04
C LYS A 296 3.57 -17.33 13.69
N ASP A 297 4.57 -16.49 13.34
CA ASP A 297 5.33 -16.58 12.08
C ASP A 297 4.41 -16.63 10.82
N GLU A 298 3.30 -15.92 10.90
CA GLU A 298 2.32 -15.78 9.82
C GLU A 298 2.49 -14.48 9.03
N SER A 299 3.23 -13.52 9.60
CA SER A 299 3.54 -12.21 9.01
C SER A 299 4.90 -12.22 8.30
N ASP A 300 5.12 -11.25 7.41
CA ASP A 300 6.44 -11.08 6.81
C ASP A 300 7.42 -10.42 7.81
N VAL A 301 8.72 -10.54 7.53
CA VAL A 301 9.80 -10.06 8.40
C VAL A 301 9.72 -8.56 8.71
N LYS A 302 9.20 -7.74 7.78
CA LYS A 302 9.03 -6.29 8.00
C LYS A 302 7.86 -6.01 8.93
N THR A 303 6.77 -6.73 8.79
CA THR A 303 5.62 -6.67 9.71
C THR A 303 6.04 -7.06 11.11
N ASP A 304 6.80 -8.14 11.28
CA ASP A 304 7.35 -8.54 12.58
C ASP A 304 8.29 -7.49 13.17
N ALA A 305 9.11 -6.86 12.34
CA ALA A 305 9.96 -5.74 12.77
C ALA A 305 9.13 -4.55 13.27
N ALA A 306 8.03 -4.23 12.58
CA ALA A 306 7.10 -3.18 13.00
C ALA A 306 6.41 -3.53 14.34
N TYR A 307 5.96 -4.76 14.51
CA TYR A 307 5.38 -5.25 15.76
C TYR A 307 6.38 -5.20 16.91
N LEU A 308 7.63 -5.62 16.70
CA LEU A 308 8.70 -5.53 17.70
C LEU A 308 9.00 -4.07 18.07
N TYR A 309 9.02 -3.17 17.11
CA TYR A 309 9.22 -1.76 17.40
C TYR A 309 8.05 -1.16 18.20
N GLU A 310 6.81 -1.47 17.83
CA GLU A 310 5.61 -1.05 18.57
C GLU A 310 5.60 -1.62 19.98
N LEU A 311 5.92 -2.90 20.15
CA LEU A 311 6.08 -3.55 21.46
C LEU A 311 7.13 -2.85 22.32
N ALA A 312 8.26 -2.47 21.72
CA ALA A 312 9.34 -1.77 22.41
C ALA A 312 8.89 -0.40 22.90
N VAL A 313 8.22 0.39 22.03
CA VAL A 313 7.67 1.71 22.40
C VAL A 313 6.63 1.57 23.51
N TYR A 314 5.70 0.63 23.37
CA TYR A 314 4.65 0.40 24.38
C TYR A 314 5.23 -0.05 25.71
N SER A 315 6.17 -1.00 25.70
CA SER A 315 6.85 -1.49 26.90
C SER A 315 7.61 -0.38 27.62
N PHE A 316 8.31 0.48 26.88
CA PHE A 316 9.05 1.61 27.44
C PHE A 316 8.11 2.63 28.08
N LYS A 317 7.04 3.03 27.41
CA LYS A 317 6.02 3.94 27.95
C LYS A 317 5.41 3.42 29.27
N ASN A 318 5.34 2.10 29.43
CA ASN A 318 4.81 1.45 30.63
C ASN A 318 5.89 1.01 31.62
N GLY A 319 7.10 1.60 31.58
CA GLY A 319 8.18 1.39 32.57
C GLY A 319 8.86 0.03 32.48
N ARG A 320 8.68 -0.74 31.40
CA ARG A 320 9.27 -2.06 31.19
C ARG A 320 10.53 -1.97 30.33
N SER A 321 11.54 -1.27 30.82
CA SER A 321 12.76 -0.94 30.05
C SER A 321 13.50 -2.16 29.50
N ALA A 322 13.58 -3.27 30.25
CA ALA A 322 14.25 -4.50 29.79
C ALA A 322 13.52 -5.12 28.59
N SER A 323 12.21 -5.28 28.67
CA SER A 323 11.40 -5.80 27.55
C SER A 323 11.46 -4.88 26.33
N ALA A 324 11.44 -3.56 26.56
CA ALA A 324 11.59 -2.57 25.51
C ALA A 324 12.95 -2.67 24.80
N PHE A 325 14.03 -2.79 25.56
CA PHE A 325 15.37 -2.97 25.01
C PHE A 325 15.52 -4.26 24.23
N GLU A 326 15.00 -5.38 24.74
CA GLU A 326 15.02 -6.66 24.05
C GLU A 326 14.30 -6.62 22.70
N ALA A 327 13.07 -6.08 22.69
CA ALA A 327 12.28 -5.96 21.46
C ALA A 327 12.95 -5.01 20.46
N ALA A 328 13.35 -3.81 20.88
CA ALA A 328 13.99 -2.83 19.99
C ALA A 328 15.32 -3.33 19.42
N SER A 329 16.07 -4.15 20.15
CA SER A 329 17.37 -4.67 19.71
C SER A 329 17.30 -5.64 18.53
N LYS A 330 16.14 -6.27 18.30
CA LYS A 330 15.90 -7.19 17.16
C LYS A 330 15.58 -6.44 15.88
N VAL A 331 14.94 -5.28 15.96
CA VAL A 331 14.42 -4.53 14.80
C VAL A 331 15.46 -4.21 13.73
N PRO A 332 16.68 -3.70 14.04
CA PRO A 332 17.64 -3.30 13.01
C PRO A 332 18.13 -4.43 12.09
N SER A 333 18.07 -5.69 12.55
CA SER A 333 18.45 -6.84 11.74
C SER A 333 17.30 -7.35 10.84
N MET A 334 16.08 -6.92 11.10
CA MET A 334 14.87 -7.36 10.40
C MET A 334 14.41 -6.30 9.38
N ASP A 335 14.49 -5.02 9.74
CA ASP A 335 14.13 -3.91 8.85
C ASP A 335 15.10 -2.73 9.03
N GLU A 336 15.93 -2.49 7.99
CA GLU A 336 16.89 -1.39 7.96
C GLU A 336 16.21 -0.01 8.01
N SER A 337 15.00 0.11 7.48
CA SER A 337 14.24 1.38 7.47
C SER A 337 13.80 1.82 8.87
N LEU A 338 13.63 0.88 9.79
CA LEU A 338 13.29 1.14 11.20
C LEU A 338 14.53 1.21 12.11
N ALA A 339 15.72 0.86 11.60
CA ALA A 339 16.94 0.77 12.42
C ALA A 339 17.26 2.08 13.15
N GLY A 340 17.16 3.22 12.47
CA GLY A 340 17.40 4.53 13.07
C GLY A 340 16.49 4.82 14.26
N LYS A 341 15.20 4.60 14.10
CA LYS A 341 14.18 4.77 15.15
C LYS A 341 14.40 3.81 16.32
N ALA A 342 14.73 2.55 16.04
CA ALA A 342 15.01 1.54 17.06
C ALA A 342 16.25 1.91 17.88
N TYR A 343 17.33 2.36 17.24
CA TYR A 343 18.53 2.82 17.96
C TYR A 343 18.25 4.08 18.81
N LEU A 344 17.46 5.02 18.30
CA LEU A 344 17.06 6.21 19.06
C LEU A 344 16.29 5.82 20.33
N LEU A 345 15.34 4.89 20.19
CA LEU A 345 14.58 4.35 21.34
C LEU A 345 15.49 3.66 22.35
N ILE A 346 16.40 2.79 21.90
CA ILE A 346 17.36 2.10 22.79
C ILE A 346 18.24 3.12 23.54
N GLY A 347 18.74 4.14 22.84
CA GLY A 347 19.51 5.22 23.48
C GLY A 347 18.70 5.96 24.53
N THR A 348 17.41 6.20 24.28
CA THR A 348 16.49 6.83 25.23
C THR A 348 16.22 5.93 26.44
N ILE A 349 16.04 4.63 26.23
CA ILE A 349 15.86 3.64 27.31
C ILE A 349 17.08 3.66 28.24
N TRP A 350 18.30 3.56 27.70
CA TRP A 350 19.52 3.62 28.51
C TRP A 350 19.70 4.96 29.21
N GLY A 351 19.42 6.07 28.53
CA GLY A 351 19.55 7.42 29.10
C GLY A 351 18.54 7.74 30.20
N SER A 352 17.45 6.98 30.29
CA SER A 352 16.43 7.10 31.35
C SER A 352 16.55 6.04 32.47
N THR A 353 17.46 5.06 32.32
CA THR A 353 17.61 3.97 33.29
C THR A 353 18.53 4.38 34.44
N SER A 354 18.01 4.27 35.65
CA SER A 354 18.80 4.47 36.86
C SER A 354 19.44 3.17 37.32
N CYS A 355 20.76 3.15 37.41
CA CYS A 355 21.52 2.01 37.88
C CYS A 355 21.99 2.23 39.34
N GLY A 356 22.06 1.12 40.09
CA GLY A 356 22.73 1.09 41.38
C GLY A 356 24.24 0.94 41.23
N GLY A 357 24.96 0.94 42.39
CA GLY A 357 26.40 0.75 42.41
C GLY A 357 27.18 2.02 42.72
N ASP A 358 28.46 2.03 42.35
CA ASP A 358 29.35 3.18 42.54
C ASP A 358 29.02 4.33 41.55
N GLU A 359 29.77 5.41 41.63
CA GLU A 359 29.55 6.60 40.82
C GLU A 359 29.71 6.30 39.30
N ILE A 360 30.65 5.40 38.96
CA ILE A 360 30.87 5.00 37.56
C ILE A 360 29.69 4.14 37.07
N ALA A 361 29.26 3.15 37.83
CA ALA A 361 28.14 2.31 37.50
C ALA A 361 26.83 3.11 37.27
N ARG A 362 26.61 4.17 38.05
CA ARG A 362 25.45 5.06 37.89
C ARG A 362 25.49 5.92 36.64
N ARG A 363 26.69 6.29 36.18
CA ARG A 363 26.89 7.14 34.98
C ARG A 363 27.11 6.36 33.69
N ALA A 364 27.53 5.11 33.77
CA ALA A 364 27.81 4.25 32.61
C ALA A 364 26.63 4.10 31.62
N PRO A 365 25.35 4.07 32.02
CA PRO A 365 24.21 4.06 31.09
C PRO A 365 24.24 5.20 30.06
N TYR A 366 24.73 6.38 30.42
CA TYR A 366 24.81 7.53 29.51
C TYR A 366 25.84 7.33 28.38
N TRP A 367 26.90 6.53 28.63
CA TRP A 367 27.85 6.15 27.56
C TRP A 367 27.15 5.27 26.53
N VAL A 368 26.40 4.26 27.00
CA VAL A 368 25.61 3.37 26.13
C VAL A 368 24.57 4.16 25.36
N ALA A 369 23.86 5.07 26.04
CA ALA A 369 22.88 5.94 25.42
C ALA A 369 23.49 6.72 24.25
N CYS A 370 24.64 7.36 24.45
CA CYS A 370 25.35 8.09 23.40
C CYS A 370 25.81 7.20 22.23
N ASP A 371 26.22 5.94 22.51
CA ASP A 371 26.56 4.99 21.44
C ASP A 371 25.36 4.71 20.54
N TYR A 372 24.19 4.48 21.12
CA TYR A 372 22.97 4.22 20.34
C TYR A 372 22.45 5.45 19.62
N MET A 373 22.58 6.66 20.19
CA MET A 373 22.28 7.90 19.48
C MET A 373 23.19 8.11 18.25
N ASN A 374 24.47 7.73 18.36
CA ASN A 374 25.37 7.76 17.20
C ASN A 374 24.99 6.74 16.14
N ARG A 375 24.54 5.53 16.53
CA ARG A 375 24.00 4.53 15.59
C ARG A 375 22.71 5.01 14.93
N ALA A 376 21.82 5.67 15.67
CA ALA A 376 20.56 6.20 15.17
C ALA A 376 20.79 7.18 14.00
N LYS A 377 21.63 8.21 14.21
CA LYS A 377 21.93 9.19 13.15
C LYS A 377 22.75 8.64 12.00
N ALA A 378 23.50 7.54 12.21
CA ALA A 378 24.23 6.85 11.14
C ALA A 378 23.29 6.01 10.27
N ALA A 379 22.25 5.40 10.86
CA ALA A 379 21.25 4.63 10.16
C ALA A 379 20.18 5.51 9.47
N ASP A 380 19.83 6.64 10.08
CA ASP A 380 18.84 7.58 9.55
C ASP A 380 19.30 9.02 9.78
N SER A 381 19.75 9.67 8.70
CA SER A 381 20.28 11.05 8.74
C SER A 381 19.21 12.09 9.17
N SER A 382 17.93 11.81 9.02
CA SER A 382 16.84 12.69 9.47
C SER A 382 16.80 12.84 11.00
N LEU A 383 17.31 11.84 11.73
CA LEU A 383 17.38 11.83 13.18
C LEU A 383 18.64 12.56 13.76
N THR A 384 19.48 13.12 12.92
CA THR A 384 20.77 13.70 13.32
C THR A 384 20.61 14.82 14.36
N GLU A 385 19.69 15.73 14.17
CA GLU A 385 19.45 16.85 15.10
C GLU A 385 18.97 16.34 16.45
N GLU A 386 17.99 15.44 16.45
CA GLU A 386 17.44 14.86 17.67
C GLU A 386 18.49 14.04 18.44
N ALA A 387 19.21 13.17 17.75
CA ALA A 387 20.26 12.35 18.38
C ALA A 387 21.38 13.22 18.97
N ASN A 388 21.81 14.29 18.29
CA ASN A 388 22.81 15.22 18.81
C ASN A 388 22.31 15.98 20.03
N ARG A 389 21.03 16.35 20.10
CA ARG A 389 20.41 16.94 21.29
C ARG A 389 20.52 16.00 22.50
N TYR A 390 20.18 14.72 22.33
CA TYR A 390 20.32 13.73 23.39
C TYR A 390 21.77 13.47 23.80
N ILE A 391 22.69 13.37 22.83
CA ILE A 391 24.13 13.25 23.13
C ILE A 391 24.61 14.43 23.97
N GLY A 392 24.21 15.65 23.62
CA GLY A 392 24.55 16.85 24.41
C GLY A 392 23.96 16.86 25.83
N GLN A 393 22.80 16.24 26.03
CA GLN A 393 22.20 16.07 27.35
C GLN A 393 22.93 15.00 28.17
N TYR A 394 23.14 13.81 27.61
CA TYR A 394 23.72 12.67 28.33
C TYR A 394 25.21 12.84 28.61
N SER A 395 25.97 13.50 27.73
CA SER A 395 27.38 13.76 27.94
C SER A 395 27.69 14.64 29.17
N ARG A 396 26.71 15.41 29.66
CA ARG A 396 26.85 16.19 30.90
C ARG A 396 26.98 15.33 32.16
N TYR A 397 26.57 14.06 32.05
CA TYR A 397 26.65 13.09 33.16
C TYR A 397 27.92 12.26 33.10
N PHE A 398 28.82 12.48 32.15
CA PHE A 398 30.09 11.76 32.11
C PHE A 398 30.97 12.18 33.29
N PRO A 399 31.72 11.23 33.89
CA PRO A 399 32.63 11.56 35.00
C PRO A 399 33.80 12.40 34.49
N GLU A 400 34.42 13.17 35.42
CA GLU A 400 35.73 13.79 35.15
C GLU A 400 36.81 12.69 35.04
N ALA A 401 37.90 13.00 34.31
CA ALA A 401 38.96 12.01 34.11
C ALA A 401 39.65 11.59 35.44
N GLY A 402 39.79 12.51 36.41
CA GLY A 402 40.32 12.23 37.74
C GLY A 402 39.40 11.35 38.55
N GLU A 403 38.10 11.60 38.48
CA GLU A 403 37.08 10.80 39.15
C GLU A 403 37.06 9.36 38.60
N ALA A 404 37.03 9.20 37.27
CA ALA A 404 37.06 7.89 36.61
C ALA A 404 38.31 7.07 37.01
N PHE A 405 39.47 7.74 37.10
CA PHE A 405 40.70 7.10 37.52
C PHE A 405 40.65 6.59 38.98
N MET A 406 40.01 7.31 39.90
CA MET A 406 39.83 6.87 41.29
C MET A 406 39.00 5.56 41.39
N TYR A 407 38.12 5.29 40.43
CA TYR A 407 37.35 4.05 40.35
C TYR A 407 38.01 2.99 39.43
N GLY A 408 39.26 3.18 39.03
CA GLY A 408 40.04 2.20 38.29
C GLY A 408 39.67 2.09 36.80
N VAL A 409 38.99 3.09 36.22
CA VAL A 409 38.65 3.14 34.83
C VAL A 409 39.24 4.38 34.12
N SER A 410 39.58 4.21 32.85
CA SER A 410 40.19 5.28 32.05
C SER A 410 39.43 5.51 30.75
N SER A 411 39.45 6.77 30.28
CA SER A 411 38.85 7.11 28.97
C SER A 411 39.39 6.24 27.86
N GLY A 412 38.50 5.72 26.99
CA GLY A 412 38.82 4.78 25.91
C GLY A 412 38.78 3.30 26.32
N GLN A 413 38.70 2.97 27.60
CA GLN A 413 38.58 1.59 28.10
C GLN A 413 37.21 1.01 27.78
N SER A 414 37.16 -0.28 27.43
CA SER A 414 35.90 -1.03 27.31
C SER A 414 35.24 -1.21 28.68
N TYR A 415 33.94 -0.96 28.78
CA TYR A 415 33.15 -1.11 30.02
C TYR A 415 31.84 -1.82 29.72
N THR A 416 31.47 -2.80 30.55
CA THR A 416 30.21 -3.51 30.45
C THR A 416 29.23 -2.98 31.47
N VAL A 417 28.11 -2.44 31.00
CA VAL A 417 27.00 -1.98 31.86
C VAL A 417 25.98 -3.11 31.96
N SER A 418 25.60 -3.44 33.19
CA SER A 418 24.50 -4.39 33.49
C SER A 418 23.56 -3.72 34.51
N CYS A 419 22.34 -3.42 34.09
CA CYS A 419 21.43 -2.65 34.90
C CYS A 419 19.97 -2.86 34.42
N GLY A 420 19.04 -2.97 35.35
CA GLY A 420 17.61 -3.05 35.03
C GLY A 420 17.22 -4.24 34.18
N GLY A 421 17.98 -5.35 34.23
CA GLY A 421 17.77 -6.53 33.35
C GLY A 421 18.38 -6.36 31.95
N MET A 422 19.05 -5.24 31.66
CA MET A 422 19.71 -4.97 30.37
C MET A 422 21.22 -5.08 30.50
N ARG A 423 21.89 -5.41 29.40
CA ARG A 423 23.37 -5.50 29.35
C ARG A 423 23.87 -4.93 28.01
N ALA A 424 24.90 -4.08 28.09
CA ALA A 424 25.58 -3.55 26.92
C ALA A 424 27.07 -3.29 27.20
N THR A 425 27.89 -3.37 26.15
CA THR A 425 29.30 -2.99 26.21
C THR A 425 29.47 -1.63 25.53
N THR A 426 30.21 -0.74 26.17
CA THR A 426 30.47 0.63 25.73
C THR A 426 31.93 1.01 25.98
N THR A 427 32.30 2.23 25.65
CA THR A 427 33.61 2.81 25.91
C THR A 427 33.49 3.91 26.96
N VAL A 428 34.35 3.86 27.96
CA VAL A 428 34.43 4.93 29.00
C VAL A 428 34.72 6.26 28.34
N ARG A 429 33.92 7.28 28.67
CA ARG A 429 34.09 8.67 28.25
C ARG A 429 34.09 9.57 29.47
N THR A 430 34.99 10.55 29.44
CA THR A 430 35.14 11.52 30.53
C THR A 430 34.99 12.93 29.98
N VAL A 431 34.53 13.84 30.81
CA VAL A 431 34.64 15.28 30.55
C VAL A 431 35.98 15.79 31.07
N LYS A 432 36.38 16.96 30.52
CA LYS A 432 37.64 17.61 30.92
C LYS A 432 37.54 18.24 32.30
#